data_27da791087870928aa4ef1fe3cd15fe4
#
_entry.id   27da791087870928aa4ef1fe3cd15fe4
#
_cell.length_a   1.000
_cell.length_b   1.000
_cell.length_c   1.000
_cell.angle_alpha   90.00
_cell.angle_beta   90.00
_cell.angle_gamma   90.00
#
_symmetry.space_group_name_H-M   'P 1'
#
loop_
_entity.id
_entity.type
_entity.pdbx_description
1 polymer ?
#
loop_
_entity_poly.entity_id
_entity_poly.type
_entity_poly.pdbx_seq_one_letter_code
_entity_poly.pdbx_strand_id
1 'polypeptide(L)'
;MKENRRNVWKRLSAGLLVIAMAVTLAFGGWSGEVKAAVKPKLSKTSVAMYPGQSTKLKVKNTSAKIKWSSSNKKIAKVSSKGTVKAVKLGKCTITAKVKGKKLKCKVAVVTKENYRARKLYDLVREKGKNQGDGMYMLSMTSKQGKNNEKDINIIAYPKKWQMQFSYIDMNEKADKMKGTAIAMDIVKDKAGELQIIDMKLKEDYVIFILGKLDKSYDGNRKGMNLTKCLEGDLMSESDDELEYSGKPREKDWTKAVSYTKTAFKYYDKLLGKYGYSMKKIGFTKY
;
A
#
# COMPACT_ATOMS: atom_id res chain seq x y z
N MET A 1 -39.34 44.47 -0.65
CA MET A 1 -40.28 43.34 -0.46
C MET A 1 -39.55 41.97 -0.31
N LYS A 2 -38.24 41.90 -0.08
CA LYS A 2 -37.46 40.66 0.11
C LYS A 2 -37.08 40.34 1.58
N GLU A 3 -37.32 41.27 2.50
CA GLU A 3 -36.90 41.12 3.91
C GLU A 3 -37.92 40.40 4.79
N ASN A 4 -39.17 40.33 4.36
CA ASN A 4 -40.29 39.80 5.16
C ASN A 4 -40.39 38.24 5.11
N ARG A 5 -39.75 37.56 4.15
CA ARG A 5 -39.81 36.11 4.03
C ARG A 5 -38.83 35.35 4.99
N ARG A 6 -37.71 35.98 5.34
CA ARG A 6 -36.72 35.36 6.28
C ARG A 6 -37.23 35.33 7.72
N ASN A 7 -38.05 36.27 8.11
CA ASN A 7 -38.57 36.39 9.47
C ASN A 7 -39.75 35.45 9.73
N VAL A 8 -40.52 35.09 8.70
CA VAL A 8 -41.62 34.13 8.79
C VAL A 8 -41.07 32.68 9.03
N TRP A 9 -40.00 32.28 8.35
CA TRP A 9 -39.38 30.98 8.55
C TRP A 9 -38.71 30.82 9.93
N LYS A 10 -38.13 31.86 10.48
CA LYS A 10 -37.56 31.86 11.83
C LYS A 10 -38.63 31.73 12.93
N ARG A 11 -39.81 32.29 12.70
CA ARG A 11 -40.94 32.18 13.65
C ARG A 11 -41.67 30.84 13.58
N LEU A 12 -41.71 30.19 12.41
CA LEU A 12 -42.26 28.86 12.23
C LEU A 12 -41.32 27.78 12.79
N SER A 13 -40.03 27.95 12.72
CA SER A 13 -39.04 26.98 13.30
C SER A 13 -39.03 27.06 14.84
N ALA A 14 -39.27 28.24 15.45
CA ALA A 14 -39.35 28.35 16.90
C ALA A 14 -40.65 27.78 17.46
N GLY A 15 -41.80 27.92 16.74
CA GLY A 15 -43.08 27.35 17.15
C GLY A 15 -43.13 25.81 17.11
N LEU A 16 -42.47 25.21 16.13
CA LEU A 16 -42.36 23.75 16.01
C LEU A 16 -41.48 23.12 17.09
N LEU A 17 -40.47 23.83 17.60
CA LEU A 17 -39.59 23.36 18.67
C LEU A 17 -40.30 23.33 20.02
N VAL A 18 -41.23 24.27 20.28
CA VAL A 18 -42.01 24.34 21.55
C VAL A 18 -43.10 23.28 21.61
N ILE A 19 -43.71 22.93 20.46
CA ILE A 19 -44.71 21.84 20.41
C ILE A 19 -44.02 20.47 20.60
N ALA A 20 -42.80 20.28 20.09
CA ALA A 20 -42.05 19.05 20.33
C ALA A 20 -41.64 18.86 21.81
N MET A 21 -41.41 19.94 22.58
CA MET A 21 -41.12 19.87 24.01
C MET A 21 -42.35 19.67 24.88
N ALA A 22 -43.52 20.14 24.46
CA ALA A 22 -44.74 20.02 25.24
C ALA A 22 -45.37 18.59 25.20
N VAL A 23 -45.12 17.84 24.12
CA VAL A 23 -45.59 16.45 23.97
C VAL A 23 -44.77 15.47 24.80
N THR A 24 -43.50 15.80 25.13
CA THR A 24 -42.63 14.94 25.95
C THR A 24 -42.89 15.00 27.45
N LEU A 25 -43.66 15.99 27.92
CA LEU A 25 -44.02 16.13 29.34
C LEU A 25 -45.38 15.51 29.71
N ALA A 26 -46.21 15.11 28.73
CA ALA A 26 -47.55 14.57 28.98
C ALA A 26 -47.58 13.03 29.09
N PHE A 27 -46.54 12.33 28.71
CA PHE A 27 -46.44 10.88 28.93
C PHE A 27 -45.31 10.60 29.94
N GLY A 28 -45.72 10.62 31.21
CA GLY A 28 -44.89 10.27 32.34
C GLY A 28 -44.20 8.92 32.13
N GLY A 29 -42.89 8.91 32.21
CA GLY A 29 -42.16 7.80 32.78
C GLY A 29 -41.95 6.53 31.95
N TRP A 30 -41.40 6.63 30.72
CA TRP A 30 -40.65 5.53 30.15
C TRP A 30 -39.37 6.08 29.46
N SER A 31 -38.39 6.43 30.27
CA SER A 31 -37.02 6.64 29.82
C SER A 31 -36.33 5.29 29.56
N GLY A 32 -36.88 4.49 28.66
CA GLY A 32 -36.14 3.40 28.05
C GLY A 32 -35.12 4.03 27.13
N GLU A 33 -33.82 4.08 27.55
CA GLU A 33 -32.74 4.32 26.63
C GLU A 33 -32.91 3.44 25.40
N VAL A 34 -33.35 4.00 24.29
CA VAL A 34 -33.38 3.31 23.00
C VAL A 34 -31.89 3.15 22.58
N LYS A 35 -31.24 2.12 23.13
CA LYS A 35 -29.91 1.69 22.65
C LYS A 35 -30.06 1.41 21.18
N ALA A 36 -29.55 2.30 20.37
CA ALA A 36 -29.53 2.13 18.92
C ALA A 36 -28.97 0.73 18.60
N ALA A 37 -29.77 -0.11 17.95
CA ALA A 37 -29.44 -1.50 17.69
C ALA A 37 -28.15 -1.57 16.88
N VAL A 38 -27.07 -2.00 17.51
CA VAL A 38 -25.75 -2.07 16.90
C VAL A 38 -25.78 -3.07 15.76
N LYS A 39 -25.58 -2.57 14.51
CA LYS A 39 -25.69 -3.37 13.29
C LYS A 39 -24.59 -4.45 13.23
N PRO A 40 -24.89 -5.67 12.76
CA PRO A 40 -23.91 -6.71 12.55
C PRO A 40 -22.82 -6.24 11.57
N LYS A 41 -21.54 -6.52 11.88
CA LYS A 41 -20.40 -6.19 11.02
C LYS A 41 -19.35 -7.30 10.98
N LEU A 42 -18.68 -7.47 9.83
CA LEU A 42 -17.56 -8.39 9.71
C LEU A 42 -16.32 -7.87 10.44
N SER A 43 -15.53 -8.80 10.99
CA SER A 43 -14.23 -8.50 11.58
C SER A 43 -13.24 -7.99 10.57
N LYS A 44 -13.39 -8.38 9.28
CA LYS A 44 -12.55 -7.95 8.15
C LYS A 44 -13.42 -7.86 6.90
N THR A 45 -13.27 -6.78 6.12
CA THR A 45 -13.96 -6.56 4.84
C THR A 45 -13.12 -6.97 3.65
N SER A 46 -11.81 -7.13 3.85
CA SER A 46 -10.86 -7.66 2.87
C SER A 46 -9.76 -8.46 3.55
N VAL A 47 -9.24 -9.48 2.88
CA VAL A 47 -8.07 -10.25 3.31
C VAL A 47 -7.23 -10.66 2.10
N ALA A 48 -5.91 -10.60 2.25
CA ALA A 48 -4.98 -11.25 1.35
C ALA A 48 -4.47 -12.54 2.02
N MET A 49 -4.30 -13.59 1.23
CA MET A 49 -3.84 -14.91 1.70
C MET A 49 -2.98 -15.54 0.60
N TYR A 50 -2.20 -16.56 0.93
CA TYR A 50 -1.55 -17.42 -0.06
C TYR A 50 -2.12 -18.84 0.02
N PRO A 51 -1.98 -19.69 -1.02
CA PRO A 51 -2.52 -21.06 -1.03
C PRO A 51 -2.11 -21.85 0.21
N GLY A 52 -3.06 -22.56 0.80
CA GLY A 52 -2.87 -23.33 2.03
C GLY A 52 -3.12 -22.56 3.33
N GLN A 53 -3.08 -21.22 3.30
CA GLN A 53 -3.31 -20.40 4.49
C GLN A 53 -4.78 -20.39 4.89
N SER A 54 -5.03 -20.27 6.20
CA SER A 54 -6.37 -20.15 6.76
C SER A 54 -6.50 -18.87 7.61
N THR A 55 -7.68 -18.27 7.63
CA THR A 55 -8.02 -17.13 8.49
C THR A 55 -9.45 -17.25 9.00
N LYS A 56 -9.69 -16.70 10.19
CA LYS A 56 -11.02 -16.69 10.80
C LYS A 56 -11.70 -15.35 10.53
N LEU A 57 -12.89 -15.40 9.93
CA LEU A 57 -13.80 -14.27 9.87
C LEU A 57 -14.85 -14.43 11.01
N LYS A 58 -15.17 -13.31 11.63
CA LYS A 58 -16.23 -13.24 12.67
C LYS A 58 -17.23 -12.17 12.27
N VAL A 59 -18.49 -12.38 12.60
CA VAL A 59 -19.51 -11.32 12.59
C VAL A 59 -19.64 -10.83 14.03
N LYS A 60 -19.45 -9.54 14.23
CA LYS A 60 -19.62 -8.86 15.51
C LYS A 60 -21.06 -8.33 15.64
N ASN A 61 -21.50 -8.05 16.86
CA ASN A 61 -22.80 -7.44 17.19
C ASN A 61 -23.98 -8.31 16.76
N THR A 62 -23.86 -9.64 16.93
CA THR A 62 -24.96 -10.58 16.70
C THR A 62 -24.70 -11.91 17.39
N SER A 63 -25.74 -12.51 17.93
CA SER A 63 -25.78 -13.91 18.41
C SER A 63 -26.50 -14.83 17.41
N ALA A 64 -27.04 -14.27 16.30
CA ALA A 64 -27.82 -15.05 15.35
C ALA A 64 -26.94 -16.01 14.54
N LYS A 65 -27.52 -17.11 14.10
CA LYS A 65 -26.89 -18.09 13.21
C LYS A 65 -26.43 -17.43 11.90
N ILE A 66 -25.17 -17.68 11.52
CA ILE A 66 -24.56 -17.12 10.33
C ILE A 66 -24.46 -18.20 9.26
N LYS A 67 -24.95 -17.90 8.06
CA LYS A 67 -24.74 -18.74 6.86
C LYS A 67 -23.58 -18.17 6.05
N TRP A 68 -22.52 -18.97 5.89
CA TRP A 68 -21.33 -18.59 5.15
C TRP A 68 -21.36 -19.18 3.74
N SER A 69 -20.86 -18.42 2.76
CA SER A 69 -20.68 -18.87 1.38
C SER A 69 -19.49 -18.22 0.72
N SER A 70 -18.93 -18.90 -0.28
CA SER A 70 -17.87 -18.40 -1.15
C SER A 70 -18.39 -18.27 -2.56
N SER A 71 -18.10 -17.15 -3.24
CA SER A 71 -18.44 -16.95 -4.65
C SER A 71 -17.62 -17.87 -5.57
N ASN A 72 -16.45 -18.34 -5.11
CA ASN A 72 -15.64 -19.32 -5.86
C ASN A 72 -14.86 -20.21 -4.89
N LYS A 73 -15.37 -21.44 -4.68
CA LYS A 73 -14.77 -22.43 -3.78
C LYS A 73 -13.42 -22.99 -4.30
N LYS A 74 -13.13 -22.85 -5.61
CA LYS A 74 -11.83 -23.23 -6.19
C LYS A 74 -10.72 -22.26 -5.76
N ILE A 75 -11.06 -21.00 -5.44
CA ILE A 75 -10.12 -19.97 -4.99
C ILE A 75 -10.01 -19.97 -3.46
N ALA A 76 -11.15 -19.90 -2.75
CA ALA A 76 -11.17 -20.01 -1.30
C ALA A 76 -12.47 -20.67 -0.81
N LYS A 77 -12.34 -21.56 0.17
CA LYS A 77 -13.46 -22.23 0.86
C LYS A 77 -13.72 -21.53 2.20
N VAL A 78 -14.96 -21.61 2.67
CA VAL A 78 -15.32 -21.15 4.02
C VAL A 78 -16.12 -22.22 4.74
N SER A 79 -15.79 -22.47 6.02
CA SER A 79 -16.52 -23.40 6.87
C SER A 79 -17.76 -22.74 7.49
N SER A 80 -18.66 -23.55 8.04
CA SER A 80 -19.82 -23.08 8.82
C SER A 80 -19.43 -22.21 10.02
N LYS A 81 -18.22 -22.38 10.54
CA LYS A 81 -17.67 -21.59 11.65
C LYS A 81 -16.94 -20.31 11.17
N GLY A 82 -16.95 -19.97 9.87
CA GLY A 82 -16.33 -18.76 9.30
C GLY A 82 -14.81 -18.87 9.11
N THR A 83 -14.22 -20.07 9.13
CA THR A 83 -12.79 -20.25 8.77
C THR A 83 -12.67 -20.29 7.26
N VAL A 84 -11.94 -19.34 6.70
CA VAL A 84 -11.62 -19.25 5.27
C VAL A 84 -10.29 -19.94 5.02
N LYS A 85 -10.25 -20.88 4.07
CA LYS A 85 -9.02 -21.56 3.61
C LYS A 85 -8.76 -21.18 2.16
N ALA A 86 -7.59 -20.61 1.88
CA ALA A 86 -7.12 -20.31 0.53
C ALA A 86 -6.73 -21.59 -0.20
N VAL A 87 -7.15 -21.73 -1.47
CA VAL A 87 -6.94 -22.94 -2.27
C VAL A 87 -6.05 -22.65 -3.48
N LYS A 88 -6.45 -21.72 -4.35
CA LYS A 88 -5.76 -21.38 -5.60
C LYS A 88 -5.70 -19.88 -5.77
N LEU A 89 -4.70 -19.39 -6.49
CA LEU A 89 -4.54 -17.97 -6.83
C LEU A 89 -5.81 -17.42 -7.50
N GLY A 90 -6.16 -16.19 -7.16
CA GLY A 90 -7.31 -15.49 -7.71
C GLY A 90 -8.06 -14.66 -6.66
N LYS A 91 -9.21 -14.13 -7.06
CA LYS A 91 -10.06 -13.28 -6.21
C LYS A 91 -11.45 -13.90 -6.06
N CYS A 92 -12.00 -13.87 -4.85
CA CYS A 92 -13.37 -14.27 -4.58
C CYS A 92 -13.95 -13.44 -3.44
N THR A 93 -15.25 -13.60 -3.21
CA THR A 93 -15.97 -12.94 -2.11
C THR A 93 -16.51 -14.00 -1.15
N ILE A 94 -16.20 -13.84 0.13
CA ILE A 94 -16.86 -14.59 1.20
C ILE A 94 -18.02 -13.77 1.71
N THR A 95 -19.20 -14.37 1.76
CA THR A 95 -20.43 -13.73 2.22
C THR A 95 -20.89 -14.38 3.52
N ALA A 96 -21.17 -13.55 4.52
CA ALA A 96 -21.89 -13.94 5.74
C ALA A 96 -23.33 -13.42 5.64
N LYS A 97 -24.32 -14.31 5.61
CA LYS A 97 -25.74 -13.95 5.68
C LYS A 97 -26.22 -14.10 7.12
N VAL A 98 -26.69 -13.00 7.72
CA VAL A 98 -27.17 -12.92 9.10
C VAL A 98 -28.42 -12.03 9.19
N LYS A 99 -29.52 -12.51 9.76
CA LYS A 99 -30.79 -11.77 9.84
C LYS A 99 -31.18 -11.09 8.52
N GLY A 100 -31.13 -11.83 7.40
CA GLY A 100 -31.44 -11.31 6.07
C GLY A 100 -30.33 -10.44 5.41
N LYS A 101 -29.40 -9.89 6.18
CA LYS A 101 -28.31 -9.03 5.67
C LYS A 101 -27.15 -9.84 5.11
N LYS A 102 -26.53 -9.37 4.01
CA LYS A 102 -25.35 -9.96 3.39
C LYS A 102 -24.13 -9.08 3.69
N LEU A 103 -23.18 -9.60 4.47
CA LEU A 103 -21.91 -8.96 4.78
C LEU A 103 -20.82 -9.61 3.91
N LYS A 104 -20.06 -8.81 3.17
CA LYS A 104 -19.09 -9.30 2.18
C LYS A 104 -17.66 -9.04 2.62
N CYS A 105 -16.78 -10.04 2.44
CA CYS A 105 -15.34 -9.92 2.59
C CYS A 105 -14.67 -10.26 1.25
N LYS A 106 -13.90 -9.32 0.69
CA LYS A 106 -13.09 -9.55 -0.51
C LYS A 106 -11.87 -10.39 -0.14
N VAL A 107 -11.66 -11.51 -0.81
CA VAL A 107 -10.52 -12.40 -0.60
C VAL A 107 -9.64 -12.38 -1.84
N ALA A 108 -8.37 -12.04 -1.67
CA ALA A 108 -7.35 -12.16 -2.70
C ALA A 108 -6.39 -13.28 -2.29
N VAL A 109 -6.34 -14.36 -3.05
CA VAL A 109 -5.33 -15.41 -2.90
C VAL A 109 -4.22 -15.10 -3.89
N VAL A 110 -3.05 -14.75 -3.35
CA VAL A 110 -1.87 -14.26 -4.09
C VAL A 110 -0.68 -15.19 -3.84
N THR A 111 0.44 -15.00 -4.54
CA THR A 111 1.67 -15.75 -4.23
C THR A 111 2.15 -15.41 -2.81
N LYS A 112 3.03 -16.25 -2.29
CA LYS A 112 3.60 -16.06 -0.95
C LYS A 112 4.47 -14.81 -0.88
N GLU A 113 5.15 -14.50 -1.97
CA GLU A 113 5.98 -13.31 -2.16
C GLU A 113 5.12 -12.05 -2.14
N ASN A 114 4.07 -12.01 -2.96
CA ASN A 114 3.12 -10.90 -2.97
C ASN A 114 2.43 -10.70 -1.61
N TYR A 115 2.05 -11.78 -0.94
CA TYR A 115 1.51 -11.68 0.42
C TYR A 115 2.50 -11.02 1.37
N ARG A 116 3.80 -11.35 1.28
CA ARG A 116 4.86 -10.75 2.09
C ARG A 116 5.10 -9.28 1.74
N ALA A 117 5.11 -8.94 0.44
CA ALA A 117 5.21 -7.54 0.00
C ALA A 117 4.07 -6.67 0.56
N ARG A 118 2.83 -7.19 0.55
CA ARG A 118 1.67 -6.52 1.16
C ARG A 118 1.83 -6.35 2.67
N LYS A 119 2.37 -7.36 3.36
CA LYS A 119 2.65 -7.26 4.80
C LYS A 119 3.76 -6.28 5.11
N LEU A 120 4.80 -6.21 4.28
CA LEU A 120 5.83 -5.20 4.40
C LEU A 120 5.24 -3.79 4.20
N TYR A 121 4.39 -3.59 3.19
CA TYR A 121 3.71 -2.32 2.99
C TYR A 121 2.88 -1.89 4.22
N ASP A 122 2.12 -2.83 4.81
CA ASP A 122 1.38 -2.56 6.05
C ASP A 122 2.33 -2.18 7.20
N LEU A 123 3.49 -2.85 7.32
CA LEU A 123 4.53 -2.57 8.31
C LEU A 123 5.13 -1.17 8.13
N VAL A 124 5.47 -0.79 6.89
CA VAL A 124 6.01 0.56 6.60
C VAL A 124 5.01 1.63 7.00
N ARG A 125 3.72 1.42 6.74
CA ARG A 125 2.66 2.34 7.17
C ARG A 125 2.50 2.40 8.71
N GLU A 126 2.73 1.29 9.40
CA GLU A 126 2.56 1.21 10.86
C GLU A 126 3.79 1.77 11.61
N LYS A 127 4.99 1.45 11.15
CA LYS A 127 6.25 1.73 11.85
C LYS A 127 7.05 2.88 11.25
N GLY A 128 6.78 3.24 10.00
CA GLY A 128 7.48 4.32 9.31
C GLY A 128 7.11 5.69 9.85
N LYS A 129 8.06 6.63 9.76
CA LYS A 129 7.81 8.04 10.05
C LYS A 129 6.90 8.63 8.98
N ASN A 130 5.90 9.40 9.38
CA ASN A 130 5.06 10.18 8.47
C ASN A 130 5.91 11.34 7.90
N GLN A 131 5.96 11.43 6.56
CA GLN A 131 6.74 12.45 5.84
C GLN A 131 5.87 13.59 5.29
N GLY A 132 4.59 13.66 5.66
CA GLY A 132 3.60 14.51 5.01
C GLY A 132 2.92 13.81 3.83
N ASP A 133 1.92 14.44 3.22
CA ASP A 133 1.11 13.94 2.09
C ASP A 133 0.63 12.48 2.18
N GLY A 134 0.63 11.93 3.39
CA GLY A 134 0.27 10.53 3.66
C GLY A 134 1.35 9.53 3.29
N MET A 135 2.60 9.95 3.11
CA MET A 135 3.75 9.08 2.92
C MET A 135 4.30 8.59 4.26
N TYR A 136 4.73 7.33 4.30
CA TYR A 136 5.37 6.71 5.47
C TYR A 136 6.71 6.10 5.06
N MET A 137 7.77 6.33 5.83
CA MET A 137 9.12 5.94 5.48
C MET A 137 9.83 5.21 6.63
N LEU A 138 10.38 4.05 6.31
CA LEU A 138 11.44 3.42 7.10
C LEU A 138 12.77 3.81 6.49
N SER A 139 13.70 4.29 7.30
CA SER A 139 15.01 4.76 6.83
C SER A 139 16.17 4.14 7.62
N MET A 140 17.30 4.09 6.97
CA MET A 140 18.59 3.76 7.57
C MET A 140 19.68 4.57 6.87
N THR A 141 20.40 5.35 7.65
CA THR A 141 21.60 6.05 7.19
C THR A 141 22.84 5.29 7.62
N SER A 142 23.81 5.14 6.75
CA SER A 142 25.11 4.50 7.03
C SER A 142 26.24 5.45 6.64
N LYS A 143 26.92 6.02 7.63
CA LYS A 143 28.09 6.87 7.43
C LYS A 143 29.35 6.02 7.25
N GLN A 144 30.15 6.34 6.27
CA GLN A 144 31.45 5.72 6.01
C GLN A 144 32.54 6.79 5.98
N GLY A 145 33.08 7.13 7.17
CA GLY A 145 33.99 8.25 7.32
C GLY A 145 33.27 9.61 7.32
N LYS A 146 34.03 10.69 7.11
CA LYS A 146 33.50 12.07 7.21
C LYS A 146 32.67 12.50 6.00
N ASN A 147 32.94 11.94 4.80
CA ASN A 147 32.43 12.47 3.53
C ASN A 147 31.56 11.49 2.73
N ASN A 148 31.32 10.28 3.27
CA ASN A 148 30.52 9.28 2.58
C ASN A 148 29.28 8.94 3.40
N GLU A 149 28.13 9.11 2.83
CA GLU A 149 26.85 8.78 3.44
C GLU A 149 25.99 7.94 2.48
N LYS A 150 25.35 6.94 3.02
CA LYS A 150 24.40 6.09 2.27
C LYS A 150 23.04 6.17 2.94
N ASP A 151 22.07 6.64 2.19
CA ASP A 151 20.69 6.71 2.61
C ASP A 151 19.87 5.60 1.98
N ILE A 152 19.19 4.85 2.82
CA ILE A 152 18.35 3.73 2.44
C ILE A 152 16.94 4.00 2.96
N ASN A 153 15.99 4.04 2.05
CA ASN A 153 14.60 4.33 2.39
C ASN A 153 13.64 3.30 1.78
N ILE A 154 12.62 2.95 2.55
CA ILE A 154 11.48 2.16 2.09
C ILE A 154 10.24 2.97 2.39
N ILE A 155 9.57 3.42 1.33
CA ILE A 155 8.50 4.40 1.38
C ILE A 155 7.19 3.74 0.96
N ALA A 156 6.13 3.91 1.75
CA ALA A 156 4.78 3.55 1.38
C ALA A 156 4.00 4.81 0.97
N TYR A 157 3.35 4.75 -0.19
CA TYR A 157 2.45 5.78 -0.75
C TYR A 157 0.99 5.31 -0.69
N PRO A 158 0.25 5.55 0.41
CA PRO A 158 -1.11 5.01 0.59
C PRO A 158 -2.11 5.46 -0.48
N LYS A 159 -2.03 6.70 -0.94
CA LYS A 159 -2.90 7.22 -2.01
C LYS A 159 -2.71 6.47 -3.34
N LYS A 160 -1.48 6.02 -3.63
CA LYS A 160 -1.13 5.28 -4.85
C LYS A 160 -1.12 3.75 -4.67
N TRP A 161 -1.21 3.24 -3.43
CA TRP A 161 -0.98 1.84 -3.10
C TRP A 161 0.34 1.31 -3.64
N GLN A 162 1.38 2.12 -3.53
CA GLN A 162 2.70 1.87 -4.04
C GLN A 162 3.72 1.84 -2.91
N MET A 163 4.78 1.08 -3.09
CA MET A 163 5.97 1.07 -2.24
C MET A 163 7.19 1.38 -3.09
N GLN A 164 8.09 2.20 -2.57
CA GLN A 164 9.34 2.55 -3.21
C GLN A 164 10.51 2.16 -2.32
N PHE A 165 11.55 1.61 -2.92
CA PHE A 165 12.84 1.34 -2.32
C PHE A 165 13.83 2.33 -2.90
N SER A 166 14.50 3.12 -2.07
CA SER A 166 15.45 4.13 -2.49
C SER A 166 16.79 3.90 -1.80
N TYR A 167 17.86 3.98 -2.57
CA TYR A 167 19.24 3.92 -2.10
C TYR A 167 20.01 5.07 -2.75
N ILE A 168 20.66 5.88 -1.93
CA ILE A 168 21.49 7.01 -2.35
C ILE A 168 22.84 6.86 -1.66
N ASP A 169 23.90 6.96 -2.45
CA ASP A 169 25.31 6.92 -2.01
C ASP A 169 25.94 8.25 -2.39
N MET A 170 26.16 9.11 -1.40
CA MET A 170 26.73 10.43 -1.55
C MET A 170 28.20 10.44 -1.15
N ASN A 171 29.03 11.13 -1.93
CA ASN A 171 30.39 11.46 -1.59
C ASN A 171 30.57 12.98 -1.66
N GLU A 172 30.45 13.64 -0.53
CA GLU A 172 30.53 15.11 -0.42
C GLU A 172 31.86 15.67 -0.90
N LYS A 173 33.00 14.98 -0.64
CA LYS A 173 34.33 15.44 -1.08
C LYS A 173 34.51 15.37 -2.58
N ALA A 174 33.91 14.40 -3.23
CA ALA A 174 34.00 14.23 -4.68
C ALA A 174 32.83 14.89 -5.42
N ASP A 175 31.92 15.55 -4.73
CA ASP A 175 30.70 16.13 -5.26
C ASP A 175 29.94 15.13 -6.17
N LYS A 176 29.79 13.90 -5.69
CA LYS A 176 29.17 12.82 -6.46
C LYS A 176 28.05 12.17 -5.68
N MET A 177 26.98 11.92 -6.37
CA MET A 177 25.87 11.12 -5.88
C MET A 177 25.54 10.02 -6.89
N LYS A 178 25.25 8.83 -6.40
CA LYS A 178 24.72 7.74 -7.21
C LYS A 178 23.61 7.04 -6.42
N GLY A 179 22.65 6.49 -7.11
CA GLY A 179 21.54 5.86 -6.42
C GLY A 179 20.67 5.01 -7.33
N THR A 180 19.70 4.39 -6.71
CA THR A 180 18.67 3.62 -7.40
C THR A 180 17.37 3.70 -6.61
N ALA A 181 16.26 3.72 -7.33
CA ALA A 181 14.93 3.61 -6.74
C ALA A 181 14.10 2.59 -7.51
N ILE A 182 13.34 1.78 -6.78
CA ILE A 182 12.46 0.76 -7.35
C ILE A 182 11.06 1.03 -6.81
N ALA A 183 10.11 1.28 -7.70
CA ALA A 183 8.70 1.42 -7.35
C ALA A 183 7.96 0.09 -7.58
N MET A 184 7.12 -0.29 -6.61
CA MET A 184 6.29 -1.49 -6.66
C MET A 184 4.82 -1.14 -6.41
N ASP A 185 3.94 -1.47 -7.36
CA ASP A 185 2.49 -1.35 -7.21
C ASP A 185 1.95 -2.55 -6.41
N ILE A 186 1.52 -2.30 -5.19
CA ILE A 186 1.07 -3.34 -4.25
C ILE A 186 -0.32 -3.90 -4.62
N VAL A 187 -1.16 -3.10 -5.25
CA VAL A 187 -2.55 -3.51 -5.57
C VAL A 187 -2.63 -4.32 -6.85
N LYS A 188 -1.90 -3.87 -7.87
CA LYS A 188 -1.95 -4.48 -9.21
C LYS A 188 -0.98 -5.63 -9.35
N ASP A 189 -0.13 -5.87 -8.35
CA ASP A 189 0.92 -6.88 -8.36
C ASP A 189 1.89 -6.72 -9.55
N LYS A 190 2.07 -5.48 -10.00
CA LYS A 190 2.96 -5.16 -11.11
C LYS A 190 4.23 -4.53 -10.57
N ALA A 191 5.34 -4.92 -11.17
CA ALA A 191 6.57 -4.19 -11.03
C ALA A 191 6.37 -2.77 -11.55
N GLY A 192 6.85 -1.82 -10.80
CA GLY A 192 6.90 -0.43 -11.20
C GLY A 192 8.15 -0.10 -11.99
N GLU A 193 8.56 1.13 -11.91
CA GLU A 193 9.70 1.68 -12.61
C GLU A 193 10.98 1.48 -11.80
N LEU A 194 12.08 1.25 -12.50
CA LEU A 194 13.44 1.34 -11.97
C LEU A 194 14.00 2.69 -12.36
N GLN A 195 14.41 3.47 -11.37
CA GLN A 195 15.15 4.71 -11.56
C GLN A 195 16.59 4.51 -11.08
N ILE A 196 17.54 4.96 -11.87
CA ILE A 196 18.96 4.94 -11.51
C ILE A 196 19.50 6.34 -11.70
N ILE A 197 20.14 6.84 -10.65
CA ILE A 197 20.67 8.19 -10.57
C ILE A 197 22.19 8.09 -10.58
N ASP A 198 22.84 8.78 -11.51
CA ASP A 198 24.29 9.01 -11.50
C ASP A 198 24.50 10.51 -11.67
N MET A 199 24.86 11.19 -10.60
CA MET A 199 24.94 12.64 -10.52
C MET A 199 26.34 13.11 -10.17
N LYS A 200 26.82 14.13 -10.88
CA LYS A 200 27.96 14.97 -10.47
C LYS A 200 27.40 16.33 -10.03
N LEU A 201 27.53 16.62 -8.74
CA LEU A 201 26.93 17.80 -8.10
C LEU A 201 27.48 19.14 -8.64
N LYS A 202 28.70 19.15 -9.20
CA LYS A 202 29.32 20.38 -9.74
C LYS A 202 28.95 20.75 -11.18
N GLU A 203 28.29 19.88 -11.92
CA GLU A 203 27.98 20.06 -13.34
C GLU A 203 26.48 20.28 -13.60
N ASP A 204 25.70 20.59 -12.58
CA ASP A 204 24.23 20.88 -12.59
C ASP A 204 23.40 19.99 -13.52
N TYR A 205 23.81 18.74 -13.73
CA TYR A 205 23.00 17.78 -14.45
C TYR A 205 22.96 16.41 -13.78
N VAL A 206 21.81 15.79 -13.84
CA VAL A 206 21.54 14.46 -13.32
C VAL A 206 21.23 13.53 -14.49
N ILE A 207 21.92 12.40 -14.55
CA ILE A 207 21.61 11.38 -15.55
C ILE A 207 20.73 10.33 -14.88
N PHE A 208 19.49 10.20 -15.35
CA PHE A 208 18.56 9.17 -14.95
C PHE A 208 18.47 8.10 -16.02
N ILE A 209 18.54 6.84 -15.61
CA ILE A 209 18.07 5.73 -16.43
C ILE A 209 16.70 5.33 -15.88
N LEU A 210 15.66 5.65 -16.63
CA LEU A 210 14.30 5.25 -16.33
C LEU A 210 14.00 3.95 -17.06
N GLY A 211 13.83 2.87 -16.34
CA GLY A 211 13.56 1.56 -16.90
C GLY A 211 12.30 0.91 -16.36
N LYS A 212 11.65 0.09 -17.15
CA LYS A 212 10.57 -0.77 -16.69
C LYS A 212 11.17 -2.05 -16.16
N LEU A 213 10.76 -2.44 -14.96
CA LEU A 213 11.05 -3.77 -14.41
C LEU A 213 10.41 -4.84 -15.28
N ASP A 214 11.02 -6.03 -15.30
CA ASP A 214 10.51 -7.20 -16.03
C ASP A 214 9.03 -7.41 -15.72
N LYS A 215 8.20 -7.48 -16.79
CA LYS A 215 6.76 -7.75 -16.71
C LYS A 215 6.41 -9.12 -16.12
N SER A 216 7.41 -9.95 -15.77
CA SER A 216 7.21 -11.26 -15.17
C SER A 216 6.61 -11.21 -13.77
N TYR A 217 6.65 -10.07 -13.10
CA TYR A 217 6.02 -9.91 -11.79
C TYR A 217 4.57 -9.44 -11.93
N ASP A 218 3.67 -10.36 -12.07
CA ASP A 218 2.22 -10.11 -12.14
C ASP A 218 1.45 -10.63 -10.92
N GLY A 219 2.17 -10.97 -9.84
CA GLY A 219 1.60 -11.59 -8.63
C GLY A 219 1.30 -13.07 -8.78
N ASN A 220 1.36 -13.61 -9.99
CA ASN A 220 1.10 -15.01 -10.34
C ASN A 220 2.35 -15.75 -10.82
N ARG A 221 3.45 -15.04 -11.08
CA ARG A 221 4.72 -15.59 -11.58
C ARG A 221 5.79 -15.62 -10.49
N LYS A 222 6.91 -16.27 -10.80
CA LYS A 222 7.99 -16.60 -9.84
C LYS A 222 8.88 -15.42 -9.40
N GLY A 223 8.45 -14.17 -9.58
CA GLY A 223 9.15 -12.99 -9.07
C GLY A 223 9.78 -12.09 -10.14
N MET A 224 10.30 -10.96 -9.70
CA MET A 224 10.95 -9.96 -10.56
C MET A 224 12.40 -10.29 -10.83
N ASN A 225 12.79 -10.21 -12.11
CA ASN A 225 14.17 -10.36 -12.54
C ASN A 225 14.72 -9.02 -13.02
N LEU A 226 15.56 -8.37 -12.22
CA LEU A 226 16.15 -7.07 -12.54
C LEU A 226 17.18 -7.12 -13.67
N THR A 227 17.79 -8.27 -13.93
CA THR A 227 18.75 -8.41 -15.02
C THR A 227 18.11 -8.36 -16.41
N LYS A 228 16.79 -8.44 -16.48
CA LYS A 228 16.02 -8.31 -17.72
C LYS A 228 15.37 -6.93 -17.92
N CYS A 229 15.68 -5.95 -17.06
CA CYS A 229 15.24 -4.58 -17.22
C CYS A 229 16.10 -3.90 -18.29
N LEU A 230 15.83 -4.14 -19.56
CA LEU A 230 16.63 -3.62 -20.68
C LEU A 230 15.90 -2.56 -21.49
N GLU A 231 14.66 -2.21 -21.12
CA GLU A 231 13.90 -1.14 -21.76
C GLU A 231 13.90 0.10 -20.85
N GLY A 232 14.53 1.16 -21.30
CA GLY A 232 14.56 2.42 -20.56
C GLY A 232 15.05 3.57 -21.41
N ASP A 233 14.98 4.73 -20.84
CA ASP A 233 15.40 5.98 -21.44
C ASP A 233 16.49 6.62 -20.58
N LEU A 234 17.47 7.23 -21.23
CA LEU A 234 18.47 8.07 -20.62
C LEU A 234 17.92 9.49 -20.59
N MET A 235 17.84 10.07 -19.39
CA MET A 235 17.32 11.42 -19.17
C MET A 235 18.42 12.25 -18.51
N SER A 236 18.53 13.51 -18.88
CA SER A 236 19.27 14.53 -18.15
C SER A 236 18.31 15.51 -17.50
N GLU A 237 18.67 16.06 -16.37
CA GLU A 237 17.95 17.14 -15.73
C GLU A 237 18.75 18.43 -15.87
N SER A 238 18.14 19.45 -16.45
CA SER A 238 18.63 20.81 -16.49
C SER A 238 17.49 21.76 -16.10
N ASP A 239 17.78 22.73 -15.24
CA ASP A 239 16.81 23.76 -14.82
C ASP A 239 15.45 23.20 -14.34
N ASP A 240 15.48 22.12 -13.53
CA ASP A 240 14.31 21.40 -13.00
C ASP A 240 13.46 20.65 -14.05
N GLU A 241 13.89 20.55 -15.30
CA GLU A 241 13.21 19.77 -16.33
C GLU A 241 14.00 18.51 -16.71
N LEU A 242 13.27 17.39 -16.87
CA LEU A 242 13.82 16.13 -17.35
C LEU A 242 13.82 16.11 -18.87
N GLU A 243 15.00 16.12 -19.46
CA GLU A 243 15.18 16.06 -20.91
C GLU A 243 15.57 14.66 -21.38
N TYR A 244 14.99 14.22 -22.48
CA TYR A 244 15.34 12.96 -23.12
C TYR A 244 16.72 13.09 -23.77
N SER A 245 17.71 12.29 -23.32
CA SER A 245 19.06 12.27 -23.83
C SER A 245 19.41 11.02 -24.66
N GLY A 246 18.44 10.12 -24.85
CA GLY A 246 18.58 8.98 -25.74
C GLY A 246 18.34 7.62 -25.07
N LYS A 247 18.77 6.55 -25.74
CA LYS A 247 18.71 5.18 -25.20
C LYS A 247 20.00 4.86 -24.44
N PRO A 248 19.90 4.21 -23.27
CA PRO A 248 21.07 3.75 -22.53
C PRO A 248 21.91 2.77 -23.35
N ARG A 249 23.20 2.94 -23.30
CA ARG A 249 24.19 2.02 -23.90
C ARG A 249 24.47 0.85 -22.96
N GLU A 250 25.08 -0.21 -23.46
CA GLU A 250 25.40 -1.39 -22.64
C GLU A 250 26.22 -1.03 -21.38
N LYS A 251 27.15 -0.12 -21.47
CA LYS A 251 27.94 0.36 -20.33
C LYS A 251 27.11 1.07 -19.27
N ASP A 252 26.03 1.78 -19.66
CA ASP A 252 25.15 2.50 -18.76
C ASP A 252 24.28 1.47 -18.01
N TRP A 253 23.79 0.44 -18.70
CA TRP A 253 23.09 -0.69 -18.07
C TRP A 253 23.99 -1.50 -17.12
N THR A 254 25.24 -1.76 -17.48
CA THR A 254 26.20 -2.44 -16.61
C THR A 254 26.41 -1.68 -15.31
N LYS A 255 26.54 -0.35 -15.39
CA LYS A 255 26.61 0.54 -14.24
C LYS A 255 25.34 0.48 -13.38
N ALA A 256 24.19 0.56 -14.03
CA ALA A 256 22.88 0.47 -13.42
C ALA A 256 22.70 -0.83 -12.63
N VAL A 257 23.03 -1.96 -13.23
CA VAL A 257 23.00 -3.28 -12.58
C VAL A 257 23.95 -3.33 -11.37
N SER A 258 25.13 -2.75 -11.47
CA SER A 258 26.09 -2.67 -10.37
C SER A 258 25.55 -1.88 -9.17
N TYR A 259 24.96 -0.70 -9.43
CA TYR A 259 24.34 0.11 -8.37
C TYR A 259 23.15 -0.62 -7.72
N THR A 260 22.32 -1.26 -8.54
CA THR A 260 21.18 -2.02 -8.05
C THR A 260 21.62 -3.19 -7.17
N LYS A 261 22.65 -3.96 -7.58
CA LYS A 261 23.22 -5.03 -6.74
C LYS A 261 23.73 -4.51 -5.39
N THR A 262 24.36 -3.34 -5.39
CA THR A 262 24.83 -2.69 -4.17
C THR A 262 23.63 -2.28 -3.30
N ALA A 263 22.64 -1.63 -3.88
CA ALA A 263 21.43 -1.21 -3.18
C ALA A 263 20.69 -2.38 -2.51
N PHE A 264 20.59 -3.52 -3.18
CA PHE A 264 19.90 -4.70 -2.62
C PHE A 264 20.53 -5.19 -1.31
N LYS A 265 21.85 -5.14 -1.17
CA LYS A 265 22.54 -5.47 0.09
C LYS A 265 22.07 -4.57 1.24
N TYR A 266 21.90 -3.28 0.95
CA TYR A 266 21.46 -2.31 1.95
C TYR A 266 19.95 -2.40 2.22
N TYR A 267 19.13 -2.66 1.17
CA TYR A 267 17.71 -2.95 1.37
C TYR A 267 17.53 -4.17 2.25
N ASP A 268 18.27 -5.25 2.01
CA ASP A 268 18.21 -6.46 2.82
C ASP A 268 18.66 -6.21 4.27
N LYS A 269 19.66 -5.34 4.49
CA LYS A 269 20.09 -4.93 5.85
C LYS A 269 18.97 -4.17 6.58
N LEU A 270 18.28 -3.23 5.93
CA LEU A 270 17.14 -2.52 6.52
C LEU A 270 15.96 -3.46 6.76
N LEU A 271 15.60 -4.25 5.75
CA LEU A 271 14.49 -5.19 5.80
C LEU A 271 14.70 -6.29 6.84
N GLY A 272 15.96 -6.72 7.04
CA GLY A 272 16.34 -7.75 8.00
C GLY A 272 15.96 -7.40 9.44
N LYS A 273 15.96 -6.11 9.81
CA LYS A 273 15.48 -5.63 11.11
C LYS A 273 14.02 -5.99 11.40
N TYR A 274 13.25 -6.27 10.33
CA TYR A 274 11.83 -6.60 10.40
C TYR A 274 11.51 -8.02 9.91
N GLY A 275 12.54 -8.86 9.70
CA GLY A 275 12.38 -10.25 9.25
C GLY A 275 12.07 -10.42 7.76
N TYR A 276 12.29 -9.38 6.94
CA TYR A 276 12.10 -9.39 5.48
C TYR A 276 13.42 -9.39 4.72
N SER A 277 13.34 -9.65 3.41
CA SER A 277 14.43 -9.43 2.44
C SER A 277 13.80 -9.20 1.06
N MET A 278 14.55 -8.64 0.11
CA MET A 278 14.09 -8.44 -1.25
C MET A 278 13.64 -9.74 -1.90
N LYS A 279 14.40 -10.85 -1.70
CA LYS A 279 14.00 -12.19 -2.16
C LYS A 279 12.66 -12.65 -1.56
N LYS A 280 12.43 -12.42 -0.26
CA LYS A 280 11.18 -12.82 0.41
C LYS A 280 9.96 -12.08 -0.12
N ILE A 281 10.11 -10.89 -0.68
CA ILE A 281 9.04 -10.07 -1.23
C ILE A 281 8.90 -10.17 -2.75
N GLY A 282 9.70 -11.01 -3.40
CA GLY A 282 9.49 -11.39 -4.79
C GLY A 282 10.62 -11.09 -5.76
N PHE A 283 11.71 -10.45 -5.34
CA PHE A 283 12.87 -10.22 -6.21
C PHE A 283 13.74 -11.49 -6.24
N THR A 284 13.93 -12.09 -7.43
CA THR A 284 14.59 -13.39 -7.57
C THR A 284 16.02 -13.31 -8.05
N LYS A 285 16.37 -12.28 -8.83
CA LYS A 285 17.70 -12.03 -9.38
C LYS A 285 18.03 -10.53 -9.40
N TYR A 286 19.22 -10.19 -9.04
CA TYR A 286 19.79 -8.84 -9.05
C TYR A 286 21.30 -8.88 -9.22
#